data_2aaeb1d0f15cf88993c9e85066698c8c
#
_entry.id   2aaeb1d0f15cf88993c9e85066698c8c
#
_cell.length_a   1.000
_cell.length_b   1.000
_cell.length_c   1.000
_cell.angle_alpha   90.00
_cell.angle_beta   90.00
_cell.angle_gamma   90.00
#
_symmetry.space_group_name_H-M   'P 1'
#
loop_
_entity.id
_entity.type
_entity.pdbx_description
1 polymer ?
#
loop_
_entity_poly.entity_id
_entity_poly.type
_entity_poly.pdbx_seq_one_letter_code
_entity_poly.pdbx_strand_id
1 'polypeptide(L)'
;NTTGYKMETTHFKSLLYQQLQAKTTSANGETKPVNAQVGLGSRVSAVTSQYVQGSVNKTDSDTDFAIVGNGFFGVVGEDGQTYYTRNGNFGFSIATEGYMLCTSEGLPVLSSDGNELVLGPEYDPTKITVDGDGNLLYPSEENNNNPTAIGLKIGLFQFANPAGLDKTGDSLLMETEASGIALNEDIDEVGKKSTLKQGYLEASNVNVATEMVNLITAQRAYELCSKAITTSDTMMEQANNLKR
;
A
#
# COMPACT_ATOMS: atom_id res chain seq x y z
N ASN A 1 -6.40 -4.51 -10.32
CA ASN A 1 -7.58 -5.27 -9.87
C ASN A 1 -7.23 -6.32 -8.78
N THR A 2 -6.18 -6.05 -8.03
CA THR A 2 -5.71 -6.93 -6.94
C THR A 2 -6.34 -6.48 -5.62
N THR A 3 -6.86 -7.42 -4.83
CA THR A 3 -7.45 -7.16 -3.51
C THR A 3 -6.40 -6.56 -2.57
N GLY A 4 -6.76 -5.50 -1.85
CA GLY A 4 -5.86 -4.83 -0.89
C GLY A 4 -4.69 -4.05 -1.51
N TYR A 5 -4.54 -4.02 -2.84
CA TYR A 5 -3.48 -3.26 -3.51
C TYR A 5 -3.68 -1.75 -3.36
N LYS A 6 -2.61 -1.03 -3.07
CA LYS A 6 -2.61 0.43 -2.93
C LYS A 6 -1.82 1.10 -4.05
N MET A 7 -2.40 2.18 -4.59
CA MET A 7 -1.80 3.01 -5.63
C MET A 7 -0.43 3.53 -5.21
N GLU A 8 0.50 3.52 -6.14
CA GLU A 8 1.84 4.08 -5.95
C GLU A 8 1.98 5.42 -6.67
N THR A 9 2.65 6.35 -6.02
CA THR A 9 2.95 7.66 -6.59
C THR A 9 4.45 7.86 -6.67
N THR A 10 4.92 8.27 -7.84
CA THR A 10 6.32 8.54 -8.09
C THR A 10 6.64 10.01 -7.77
N HIS A 11 7.64 10.23 -6.94
CA HIS A 11 8.15 11.56 -6.61
C HIS A 11 9.43 11.86 -7.39
N PHE A 12 9.50 13.05 -7.97
CA PHE A 12 10.66 13.51 -8.72
C PHE A 12 11.39 14.59 -7.95
N LYS A 13 12.72 14.62 -8.09
CA LYS A 13 13.54 15.73 -7.63
C LYS A 13 14.45 16.23 -8.74
N SER A 14 14.71 17.54 -8.76
CA SER A 14 15.68 18.14 -9.65
C SER A 14 17.10 17.74 -9.23
N LEU A 15 17.97 17.54 -10.23
CA LEU A 15 19.39 17.38 -10.02
C LEU A 15 20.03 18.75 -9.74
N LEU A 16 21.30 18.73 -9.34
CA LEU A 16 22.05 19.94 -9.10
C LEU A 16 22.11 20.83 -10.36
N TYR A 17 22.06 22.14 -10.13
CA TYR A 17 22.29 23.11 -11.19
C TYR A 17 23.78 23.38 -11.32
N GLN A 18 24.28 23.32 -12.56
CA GLN A 18 25.65 23.73 -12.86
C GLN A 18 25.66 25.22 -13.16
N GLN A 19 26.50 25.96 -12.45
CA GLN A 19 26.72 27.40 -12.69
C GLN A 19 27.66 27.54 -13.89
N LEU A 20 27.17 28.07 -15.01
CA LEU A 20 27.98 28.38 -16.18
C LEU A 20 28.68 29.73 -16.01
N GLN A 21 28.04 30.68 -15.31
CA GLN A 21 28.60 32.01 -15.05
C GLN A 21 28.17 32.47 -13.67
N ALA A 22 29.15 32.77 -12.81
CA ALA A 22 28.91 33.38 -11.51
C ALA A 22 28.48 34.85 -11.65
N LYS A 23 27.79 35.37 -10.65
CA LYS A 23 27.55 36.80 -10.53
C LYS A 23 28.91 37.51 -10.49
N THR A 24 29.20 38.28 -11.49
CA THR A 24 30.39 39.13 -11.54
C THR A 24 29.98 40.60 -11.57
N THR A 25 30.73 41.43 -10.91
CA THR A 25 30.57 42.88 -11.00
C THR A 25 31.15 43.32 -12.33
N SER A 26 30.40 44.15 -13.08
CA SER A 26 30.90 44.80 -14.29
C SER A 26 32.05 45.73 -13.94
N ALA A 27 32.89 46.09 -14.93
CA ALA A 27 33.95 47.11 -14.77
C ALA A 27 33.43 48.46 -14.26
N ASN A 28 32.11 48.72 -14.46
CA ASN A 28 31.43 49.93 -13.97
C ASN A 28 30.81 49.77 -12.56
N GLY A 29 31.12 48.68 -11.82
CA GLY A 29 30.60 48.44 -10.47
C GLY A 29 29.17 47.87 -10.40
N GLU A 30 28.49 47.66 -11.52
CA GLU A 30 27.15 47.09 -11.54
C GLU A 30 27.21 45.56 -11.49
N THR A 31 26.43 44.95 -10.57
CA THR A 31 26.26 43.48 -10.46
C THR A 31 25.27 42.99 -11.50
N LYS A 32 25.63 41.93 -12.22
CA LYS A 32 24.69 41.26 -13.12
C LYS A 32 23.50 40.74 -12.30
N PRO A 33 22.23 41.02 -12.73
CA PRO A 33 21.07 40.67 -11.94
C PRO A 33 20.79 39.15 -11.88
N VAL A 34 21.30 38.37 -12.84
CA VAL A 34 20.99 36.94 -12.97
C VAL A 34 22.27 36.11 -13.24
N ASN A 35 22.35 34.95 -12.64
CA ASN A 35 23.37 33.95 -12.97
C ASN A 35 22.96 33.11 -14.17
N ALA A 36 23.90 32.70 -15.01
CA ALA A 36 23.64 31.66 -15.99
C ALA A 36 23.82 30.30 -15.33
N GLN A 37 22.74 29.56 -15.23
CA GLN A 37 22.71 28.20 -14.64
C GLN A 37 22.03 27.24 -15.60
N VAL A 38 22.53 26.01 -15.64
CA VAL A 38 21.93 24.90 -16.39
C VAL A 38 21.54 23.80 -15.42
N GLY A 39 20.28 23.35 -15.48
CA GLY A 39 19.80 22.21 -14.73
C GLY A 39 20.23 20.90 -15.40
N LEU A 40 20.72 19.95 -14.61
CA LEU A 40 21.13 18.62 -15.11
C LEU A 40 19.96 17.64 -15.28
N GLY A 41 18.72 18.13 -15.15
CA GLY A 41 17.50 17.33 -15.30
C GLY A 41 16.82 16.96 -13.99
N SER A 42 15.97 15.96 -14.04
CA SER A 42 15.22 15.42 -12.89
C SER A 42 15.44 13.91 -12.79
N ARG A 43 15.34 13.39 -11.57
CA ARG A 43 15.35 11.93 -11.30
C ARG A 43 14.22 11.53 -10.40
N VAL A 44 13.82 10.26 -10.46
CA VAL A 44 12.91 9.67 -9.47
C VAL A 44 13.60 9.72 -8.10
N SER A 45 12.89 10.26 -7.12
CA SER A 45 13.37 10.35 -5.73
C SER A 45 12.87 9.21 -4.88
N ALA A 46 11.59 8.91 -4.98
CA ALA A 46 10.93 7.85 -4.24
C ALA A 46 9.66 7.39 -4.98
N VAL A 47 9.24 6.18 -4.70
CA VAL A 47 7.92 5.66 -5.03
C VAL A 47 7.25 5.35 -3.70
N THR A 48 6.10 5.97 -3.44
CA THR A 48 5.38 5.80 -2.17
C THR A 48 3.98 5.27 -2.41
N SER A 49 3.53 4.36 -1.53
CA SER A 49 2.17 3.83 -1.56
C SER A 49 1.20 4.77 -0.87
N GLN A 50 0.02 4.95 -1.47
CA GLN A 50 -1.06 5.74 -0.88
C GLN A 50 -2.09 4.82 -0.24
N TYR A 51 -2.12 4.78 1.09
CA TYR A 51 -3.01 3.94 1.88
C TYR A 51 -4.41 4.55 2.07
N VAL A 52 -4.91 5.18 1.00
CA VAL A 52 -6.32 5.60 0.95
C VAL A 52 -7.19 4.37 0.77
N GLN A 53 -8.33 4.32 1.47
CA GLN A 53 -9.25 3.19 1.39
C GLN A 53 -9.84 3.04 -0.01
N GLY A 54 -9.82 1.80 -0.52
CA GLY A 54 -10.49 1.41 -1.75
C GLY A 54 -11.99 1.15 -1.56
N SER A 55 -12.70 0.81 -2.63
CA SER A 55 -14.09 0.38 -2.53
C SER A 55 -14.18 -0.99 -1.84
N VAL A 56 -15.17 -1.12 -0.96
CA VAL A 56 -15.44 -2.37 -0.25
C VAL A 56 -16.56 -3.10 -0.98
N ASN A 57 -16.23 -4.23 -1.59
CA ASN A 57 -17.14 -5.04 -2.41
C ASN A 57 -17.60 -6.27 -1.64
N LYS A 58 -18.90 -6.54 -1.68
CA LYS A 58 -19.45 -7.74 -1.07
C LYS A 58 -19.02 -8.99 -1.86
N THR A 59 -18.65 -10.02 -1.14
CA THR A 59 -18.33 -11.36 -1.67
C THR A 59 -19.34 -12.38 -1.14
N ASP A 60 -19.32 -13.59 -1.70
CA ASP A 60 -20.18 -14.69 -1.25
C ASP A 60 -19.45 -15.63 -0.27
N SER A 61 -18.26 -15.24 0.20
CA SER A 61 -17.44 -16.01 1.14
C SER A 61 -17.51 -15.41 2.54
N ASP A 62 -17.82 -16.24 3.53
CA ASP A 62 -17.88 -15.84 4.95
C ASP A 62 -16.47 -15.67 5.57
N THR A 63 -15.42 -16.13 4.88
CA THR A 63 -14.02 -15.99 5.31
C THR A 63 -13.31 -14.79 4.72
N ASP A 64 -14.02 -13.98 3.92
CA ASP A 64 -13.52 -12.75 3.37
C ASP A 64 -13.77 -11.59 4.34
N PHE A 65 -12.74 -10.80 4.63
CA PHE A 65 -12.81 -9.68 5.55
C PHE A 65 -12.28 -8.39 4.92
N ALA A 66 -13.01 -7.31 5.08
CA ALA A 66 -12.54 -5.99 4.70
C ALA A 66 -12.34 -5.12 5.94
N ILE A 67 -11.20 -4.43 6.00
CA ILE A 67 -10.94 -3.42 7.01
C ILE A 67 -11.50 -2.07 6.53
N VAL A 68 -12.28 -1.43 7.38
CA VAL A 68 -12.72 -0.04 7.19
C VAL A 68 -11.96 0.83 8.19
N GLY A 69 -10.93 1.52 7.71
CA GLY A 69 -10.00 2.30 8.55
C GLY A 69 -8.55 2.13 8.10
N ASN A 70 -7.61 2.45 8.99
CA ASN A 70 -6.17 2.45 8.68
C ASN A 70 -5.45 1.17 9.12
N GLY A 71 -6.16 0.17 9.65
CA GLY A 71 -5.59 -1.06 10.18
C GLY A 71 -5.04 -2.00 9.10
N PHE A 72 -4.26 -2.97 9.52
CA PHE A 72 -3.71 -4.07 8.73
C PHE A 72 -3.95 -5.37 9.48
N PHE A 73 -4.14 -6.46 8.76
CA PHE A 73 -4.10 -7.79 9.34
C PHE A 73 -2.65 -8.18 9.61
N GLY A 74 -2.38 -8.83 10.74
CA GLY A 74 -1.10 -9.46 11.00
C GLY A 74 -1.12 -10.91 10.55
N VAL A 75 -0.06 -11.38 9.92
CA VAL A 75 0.14 -12.77 9.51
C VAL A 75 1.55 -13.21 9.86
N VAL A 76 1.74 -14.50 10.13
CA VAL A 76 3.07 -15.05 10.43
C VAL A 76 3.64 -15.65 9.15
N GLY A 77 4.84 -15.22 8.77
CA GLY A 77 5.56 -15.80 7.64
C GLY A 77 6.19 -17.16 7.96
N GLU A 78 6.63 -17.87 6.93
CA GLU A 78 7.34 -19.16 7.07
C GLU A 78 8.65 -19.03 7.87
N ASP A 79 9.23 -17.84 7.90
CA ASP A 79 10.44 -17.48 8.64
C ASP A 79 10.16 -17.16 10.13
N GLY A 80 8.88 -17.22 10.55
CA GLY A 80 8.44 -16.86 11.90
C GLY A 80 8.41 -15.36 12.18
N GLN A 81 8.56 -14.51 11.15
CA GLN A 81 8.40 -13.08 11.28
C GLN A 81 6.95 -12.66 11.04
N THR A 82 6.56 -11.54 11.66
CA THR A 82 5.24 -10.97 11.46
C THR A 82 5.22 -10.08 10.23
N TYR A 83 4.29 -10.35 9.34
CA TYR A 83 3.98 -9.53 8.17
C TYR A 83 2.60 -8.93 8.31
N TYR A 84 2.34 -7.91 7.55
CA TYR A 84 1.09 -7.18 7.57
C TYR A 84 0.47 -7.14 6.18
N THR A 85 -0.85 -7.25 6.11
CA THR A 85 -1.54 -7.23 4.83
C THR A 85 -2.87 -6.49 4.92
N ARG A 86 -3.31 -5.93 3.79
CA ARG A 86 -4.66 -5.42 3.60
C ARG A 86 -5.57 -6.40 2.85
N ASN A 87 -4.98 -7.49 2.35
CA ASN A 87 -5.74 -8.55 1.71
C ASN A 87 -6.45 -9.38 2.78
N GLY A 88 -7.77 -9.35 2.79
CA GLY A 88 -8.60 -10.11 3.73
C GLY A 88 -9.21 -11.36 3.12
N ASN A 89 -8.68 -11.87 2.02
CA ASN A 89 -9.12 -13.15 1.46
C ASN A 89 -8.44 -14.28 2.24
N PHE A 90 -9.15 -14.80 3.23
CA PHE A 90 -8.67 -15.84 4.11
C PHE A 90 -9.44 -17.14 3.89
N GLY A 91 -8.90 -18.22 4.44
CA GLY A 91 -9.53 -19.55 4.44
C GLY A 91 -9.18 -20.29 5.73
N PHE A 92 -9.99 -21.28 6.09
CA PHE A 92 -9.66 -22.16 7.19
C PHE A 92 -8.81 -23.33 6.71
N SER A 93 -7.67 -23.54 7.36
CA SER A 93 -6.82 -24.71 7.20
C SER A 93 -6.94 -25.62 8.41
N ILE A 94 -6.74 -26.92 8.21
CA ILE A 94 -6.74 -27.91 9.32
C ILE A 94 -5.36 -27.88 9.96
N ALA A 95 -5.30 -27.50 11.23
CA ALA A 95 -4.12 -27.55 12.05
C ALA A 95 -4.20 -28.70 13.07
N THR A 96 -3.12 -28.94 13.82
CA THR A 96 -3.04 -30.02 14.82
C THR A 96 -4.03 -29.82 15.97
N GLU A 97 -4.34 -28.57 16.31
CA GLU A 97 -5.20 -28.18 17.44
C GLU A 97 -6.61 -27.77 17.02
N GLY A 98 -6.93 -27.79 15.72
CA GLY A 98 -8.24 -27.39 15.20
C GLY A 98 -8.19 -26.77 13.83
N TYR A 99 -8.96 -25.70 13.63
CA TYR A 99 -8.99 -24.93 12.38
C TYR A 99 -8.24 -23.62 12.55
N MET A 100 -7.30 -23.36 11.66
CA MET A 100 -6.50 -22.16 11.66
C MET A 100 -6.92 -21.23 10.53
N LEU A 101 -7.11 -19.95 10.81
CA LEU A 101 -7.38 -18.94 9.78
C LEU A 101 -6.08 -18.57 9.08
N CYS A 102 -6.02 -18.78 7.75
CA CYS A 102 -4.84 -18.57 6.94
C CYS A 102 -5.12 -17.72 5.71
N THR A 103 -4.08 -17.14 5.15
CA THR A 103 -4.10 -16.54 3.81
C THR A 103 -4.23 -17.62 2.73
N SER A 104 -4.45 -17.22 1.48
CA SER A 104 -4.44 -18.13 0.32
C SER A 104 -3.12 -18.92 0.15
N GLU A 105 -2.05 -18.43 0.73
CA GLU A 105 -0.70 -19.02 0.72
C GLU A 105 -0.42 -19.92 1.92
N GLY A 106 -1.38 -20.01 2.85
CA GLY A 106 -1.26 -20.84 4.04
C GLY A 106 -0.60 -20.15 5.24
N LEU A 107 -0.37 -18.85 5.19
CA LEU A 107 0.19 -18.10 6.31
C LEU A 107 -0.87 -17.84 7.37
N PRO A 108 -0.61 -18.17 8.66
CA PRO A 108 -1.59 -17.99 9.72
C PRO A 108 -1.84 -16.52 10.06
N VAL A 109 -3.10 -16.18 10.29
CA VAL A 109 -3.53 -14.85 10.74
C VAL A 109 -3.36 -14.73 12.23
N LEU A 110 -2.90 -13.56 12.68
CA LEU A 110 -2.70 -13.26 14.09
C LEU A 110 -3.99 -12.79 14.77
N SER A 111 -4.16 -13.28 15.99
CA SER A 111 -5.13 -12.78 16.96
C SER A 111 -4.69 -11.42 17.53
N SER A 112 -5.61 -10.74 18.21
CA SER A 112 -5.30 -9.52 19.01
C SER A 112 -4.26 -9.76 20.10
N ASP A 113 -4.09 -11.00 20.57
CA ASP A 113 -3.09 -11.38 21.57
C ASP A 113 -1.68 -11.61 20.98
N GLY A 114 -1.53 -11.48 19.65
CA GLY A 114 -0.28 -11.71 18.94
C GLY A 114 0.05 -13.20 18.70
N ASN A 115 -0.88 -14.10 18.99
CA ASN A 115 -0.77 -15.52 18.70
C ASN A 115 -1.50 -15.85 17.39
N GLU A 116 -1.21 -17.04 16.83
CA GLU A 116 -1.96 -17.56 15.68
C GLU A 116 -3.43 -17.78 16.04
N LEU A 117 -4.32 -17.43 15.14
CA LEU A 117 -5.77 -17.57 15.33
C LEU A 117 -6.18 -19.00 15.03
N VAL A 118 -6.26 -19.83 16.09
CA VAL A 118 -6.65 -21.23 16.01
C VAL A 118 -8.01 -21.42 16.71
N LEU A 119 -8.94 -22.01 15.98
CA LEU A 119 -10.27 -22.41 16.46
C LEU A 119 -10.24 -23.84 16.94
N GLY A 120 -10.78 -24.11 18.12
CA GLY A 120 -10.90 -25.47 18.64
C GLY A 120 -11.74 -26.38 17.74
N PRO A 121 -11.52 -27.69 17.81
CA PRO A 121 -12.22 -28.66 16.97
C PRO A 121 -13.74 -28.76 17.25
N GLU A 122 -14.20 -28.18 18.36
CA GLU A 122 -15.62 -28.08 18.74
C GLU A 122 -16.40 -27.06 17.94
N TYR A 123 -15.71 -26.11 17.25
CA TYR A 123 -16.34 -25.03 16.47
C TYR A 123 -16.41 -25.41 14.98
N ASP A 124 -17.58 -25.24 14.40
CA ASP A 124 -17.79 -25.38 12.96
C ASP A 124 -17.41 -24.09 12.23
N PRO A 125 -16.37 -24.09 11.39
CA PRO A 125 -15.91 -22.89 10.70
C PRO A 125 -16.98 -22.19 9.85
N THR A 126 -17.98 -22.95 9.39
CA THR A 126 -19.05 -22.42 8.52
C THR A 126 -20.10 -21.59 9.27
N LYS A 127 -20.13 -21.68 10.60
CA LYS A 127 -21.09 -20.97 11.45
C LYS A 127 -20.51 -19.78 12.18
N ILE A 128 -19.22 -19.51 11.95
CA ILE A 128 -18.53 -18.40 12.60
C ILE A 128 -18.94 -17.08 11.96
N THR A 129 -19.34 -16.16 12.80
CA THR A 129 -19.58 -14.77 12.41
C THR A 129 -18.58 -13.85 13.10
N VAL A 130 -18.18 -12.79 12.43
CA VAL A 130 -17.23 -11.81 12.99
C VAL A 130 -17.92 -10.46 13.11
N ASP A 131 -17.80 -9.88 14.30
CA ASP A 131 -18.35 -8.57 14.62
C ASP A 131 -17.49 -7.43 14.01
N GLY A 132 -18.02 -6.22 13.99
CA GLY A 132 -17.32 -5.03 13.53
C GLY A 132 -16.02 -4.72 14.27
N ASP A 133 -15.90 -5.18 15.50
CA ASP A 133 -14.68 -5.05 16.33
C ASP A 133 -13.67 -6.18 16.13
N GLY A 134 -14.00 -7.19 15.29
CA GLY A 134 -13.14 -8.33 15.02
C GLY A 134 -13.29 -9.52 15.96
N ASN A 135 -14.27 -9.51 16.87
CA ASN A 135 -14.55 -10.65 17.74
C ASN A 135 -15.20 -11.78 16.94
N LEU A 136 -14.72 -13.00 17.15
CA LEU A 136 -15.32 -14.20 16.59
C LEU A 136 -16.52 -14.60 17.47
N LEU A 137 -17.66 -14.78 16.82
CA LEU A 137 -18.92 -15.14 17.44
C LEU A 137 -19.34 -16.52 16.93
N TYR A 138 -19.85 -17.35 17.83
CA TYR A 138 -20.40 -18.66 17.51
C TYR A 138 -21.83 -18.79 18.05
N PRO A 139 -22.79 -19.36 17.27
CA PRO A 139 -24.14 -19.58 17.75
C PRO A 139 -24.14 -20.64 18.84
N SER A 140 -24.53 -20.28 20.05
CA SER A 140 -24.65 -21.21 21.18
C SER A 140 -26.07 -21.74 21.30
N GLU A 141 -26.21 -23.06 21.41
CA GLU A 141 -27.50 -23.70 21.65
C GLU A 141 -28.16 -23.28 22.97
N GLU A 142 -27.35 -22.90 23.97
CA GLU A 142 -27.81 -22.43 25.26
C GLU A 142 -28.48 -21.04 25.21
N ASN A 143 -28.18 -20.23 24.20
CA ASN A 143 -28.65 -18.86 24.02
C ASN A 143 -29.63 -18.70 22.83
N ASN A 144 -30.47 -19.70 22.53
CA ASN A 144 -31.40 -19.63 21.40
C ASN A 144 -30.73 -19.33 20.05
N ASN A 145 -29.56 -19.90 19.77
CA ASN A 145 -28.77 -19.62 18.58
C ASN A 145 -28.29 -18.16 18.45
N ASN A 146 -28.29 -17.37 19.51
CA ASN A 146 -27.66 -16.05 19.49
C ASN A 146 -26.15 -16.20 19.45
N PRO A 147 -25.46 -15.48 18.55
CA PRO A 147 -24.00 -15.56 18.46
C PRO A 147 -23.36 -14.97 19.71
N THR A 148 -22.54 -15.75 20.40
CA THR A 148 -21.75 -15.35 21.57
C THR A 148 -20.27 -15.33 21.24
N ALA A 149 -19.53 -14.38 21.83
CA ALA A 149 -18.09 -14.27 21.61
C ALA A 149 -17.38 -15.50 22.24
N ILE A 150 -16.52 -16.13 21.43
CA ILE A 150 -15.72 -17.27 21.85
C ILE A 150 -14.37 -16.88 22.49
N GLY A 151 -14.13 -15.59 22.67
CA GLY A 151 -12.90 -15.06 23.26
C GLY A 151 -11.72 -14.96 22.28
N LEU A 152 -11.94 -15.23 21.00
CA LEU A 152 -10.96 -15.03 19.95
C LEU A 152 -11.29 -13.76 19.16
N LYS A 153 -10.26 -13.01 18.78
CA LYS A 153 -10.38 -11.77 18.07
C LYS A 153 -9.31 -11.66 16.99
N ILE A 154 -9.68 -11.20 15.80
CA ILE A 154 -8.73 -10.94 14.72
C ILE A 154 -7.87 -9.71 15.08
N GLY A 155 -6.56 -9.87 15.04
CA GLY A 155 -5.59 -8.80 15.32
C GLY A 155 -5.57 -7.75 14.22
N LEU A 156 -5.79 -6.48 14.60
CA LEU A 156 -5.64 -5.32 13.74
C LEU A 156 -4.49 -4.45 14.22
N PHE A 157 -3.65 -4.08 13.29
CA PHE A 157 -2.42 -3.32 13.57
C PHE A 157 -2.42 -2.01 12.79
N GLN A 158 -1.93 -0.95 13.40
CA GLN A 158 -1.75 0.35 12.75
C GLN A 158 -0.29 0.78 12.79
N PHE A 159 0.08 1.63 11.85
CA PHE A 159 1.42 2.22 11.77
C PHE A 159 1.34 3.73 11.77
N ALA A 160 2.31 4.37 12.40
CA ALA A 160 2.44 5.82 12.39
C ALA A 160 2.69 6.36 10.96
N ASN A 161 3.46 5.62 10.16
CA ASN A 161 3.74 5.93 8.77
C ASN A 161 3.62 4.68 7.88
N PRO A 162 2.42 4.34 7.39
CA PRO A 162 2.22 3.17 6.52
C PRO A 162 3.03 3.20 5.22
N ALA A 163 3.36 4.41 4.72
CA ALA A 163 4.17 4.55 3.49
C ALA A 163 5.62 4.09 3.67
N GLY A 164 6.08 3.95 4.91
CA GLY A 164 7.41 3.44 5.25
C GLY A 164 7.49 1.92 5.33
N LEU A 165 6.40 1.18 5.21
CA LEU A 165 6.39 -0.28 5.18
C LEU A 165 7.10 -0.79 3.91
N ASP A 166 7.89 -1.84 4.07
CA ASP A 166 8.56 -2.50 2.95
C ASP A 166 7.65 -3.60 2.35
N LYS A 167 7.61 -3.66 1.03
CA LYS A 167 6.81 -4.64 0.30
C LYS A 167 7.65 -5.87 -0.01
N THR A 168 7.28 -6.99 0.54
CA THR A 168 8.02 -8.24 0.39
C THR A 168 7.54 -9.08 -0.80
N GLY A 169 6.30 -8.94 -1.22
CA GLY A 169 5.63 -9.75 -2.25
C GLY A 169 4.26 -10.17 -1.74
N ASP A 170 3.44 -10.79 -2.59
CA ASP A 170 2.16 -11.41 -2.24
C ASP A 170 1.21 -10.53 -1.39
N SER A 171 1.30 -9.21 -1.59
CA SER A 171 0.59 -8.19 -0.79
C SER A 171 1.00 -8.17 0.70
N LEU A 172 2.17 -8.74 1.04
CA LEU A 172 2.75 -8.70 2.37
C LEU A 172 3.61 -7.46 2.55
N LEU A 173 3.54 -6.89 3.73
CA LEU A 173 4.25 -5.70 4.17
C LEU A 173 5.07 -6.03 5.40
N MET A 174 6.29 -5.55 5.45
CA MET A 174 7.19 -5.71 6.59
C MET A 174 7.42 -4.38 7.29
N GLU A 175 7.49 -4.45 8.61
CA GLU A 175 7.82 -3.29 9.46
C GLU A 175 9.26 -2.81 9.20
N THR A 176 9.45 -1.49 9.20
CA THR A 176 10.75 -0.85 9.08
C THR A 176 10.92 0.27 10.11
N GLU A 177 12.13 0.77 10.28
CA GLU A 177 12.36 1.96 11.12
C GLU A 177 11.59 3.20 10.62
N ALA A 178 11.31 3.27 9.32
CA ALA A 178 10.58 4.38 8.71
C ALA A 178 9.06 4.28 8.91
N SER A 179 8.51 3.08 9.07
CA SER A 179 7.08 2.87 9.38
C SER A 179 6.75 3.13 10.85
N GLY A 180 7.74 2.95 11.72
CA GLY A 180 7.54 2.82 13.16
C GLY A 180 7.04 1.42 13.53
N ILE A 181 6.95 1.14 14.82
CA ILE A 181 6.48 -0.13 15.37
C ILE A 181 4.98 -0.34 15.08
N ALA A 182 4.60 -1.59 14.89
CA ALA A 182 3.20 -1.97 14.76
C ALA A 182 2.45 -1.72 16.08
N LEU A 183 1.41 -0.92 16.02
CA LEU A 183 0.52 -0.65 17.15
C LEU A 183 -0.70 -1.57 17.06
N ASN A 184 -0.92 -2.38 18.06
CA ASN A 184 -2.09 -3.23 18.16
C ASN A 184 -3.30 -2.38 18.58
N GLU A 185 -4.37 -2.36 17.77
CA GLU A 185 -5.54 -1.51 18.02
C GLU A 185 -6.28 -1.81 19.34
N ASP A 186 -6.08 -3.00 19.90
CA ASP A 186 -6.74 -3.40 21.15
C ASP A 186 -5.94 -3.09 22.40
N ILE A 187 -4.62 -3.12 22.30
CA ILE A 187 -3.70 -2.96 23.44
C ILE A 187 -3.18 -1.53 23.51
N ASP A 188 -2.87 -0.95 22.35
CA ASP A 188 -2.26 0.37 22.24
C ASP A 188 -3.29 1.48 22.05
N GLU A 189 -2.95 2.68 22.50
CA GLU A 189 -3.78 3.87 22.24
C GLU A 189 -3.63 4.31 20.78
N VAL A 190 -4.58 3.91 19.94
CA VAL A 190 -4.69 4.39 18.56
C VAL A 190 -5.75 5.48 18.45
N GLY A 191 -5.50 6.49 17.63
CA GLY A 191 -6.42 7.64 17.52
C GLY A 191 -7.82 7.28 17.02
N LYS A 192 -7.94 6.32 16.10
CA LYS A 192 -9.21 5.80 15.58
C LYS A 192 -9.05 4.31 15.28
N LYS A 193 -9.86 3.49 15.91
CA LYS A 193 -9.91 2.04 15.65
C LYS A 193 -10.54 1.78 14.27
N SER A 194 -10.04 0.75 13.61
CA SER A 194 -10.61 0.23 12.39
C SER A 194 -11.81 -0.67 12.70
N THR A 195 -12.68 -0.87 11.72
CA THR A 195 -13.80 -1.81 11.84
C THR A 195 -13.68 -2.87 10.77
N LEU A 196 -14.07 -4.10 11.10
CA LEU A 196 -14.11 -5.23 10.18
C LEU A 196 -15.50 -5.40 9.57
N LYS A 197 -15.51 -5.88 8.32
CA LYS A 197 -16.73 -6.32 7.63
C LYS A 197 -16.51 -7.72 7.09
N GLN A 198 -17.25 -8.70 7.60
CA GLN A 198 -17.28 -10.07 7.08
C GLN A 198 -18.07 -10.15 5.77
N GLY A 199 -17.63 -10.99 4.85
CA GLY A 199 -18.27 -11.16 3.52
C GLY A 199 -17.97 -10.00 2.57
N TYR A 200 -16.90 -9.28 2.79
CA TYR A 200 -16.43 -8.16 1.96
C TYR A 200 -14.94 -8.23 1.74
N LEU A 201 -14.50 -7.70 0.58
CA LEU A 201 -13.09 -7.49 0.28
C LEU A 201 -12.83 -6.04 -0.12
N GLU A 202 -11.69 -5.51 0.26
CA GLU A 202 -11.24 -4.21 -0.18
C GLU A 202 -10.63 -4.32 -1.58
N ALA A 203 -11.24 -3.66 -2.56
CA ALA A 203 -10.67 -3.53 -3.89
C ALA A 203 -9.53 -2.51 -3.91
N SER A 204 -8.69 -2.57 -4.93
CA SER A 204 -7.64 -1.58 -5.16
C SER A 204 -8.23 -0.16 -5.22
N ASN A 205 -7.51 0.82 -4.67
CA ASN A 205 -7.85 2.24 -4.80
C ASN A 205 -7.40 2.85 -6.14
N VAL A 206 -6.91 2.03 -7.08
CA VAL A 206 -6.50 2.45 -8.43
C VAL A 206 -7.70 2.56 -9.35
N ASN A 207 -7.88 3.73 -9.97
CA ASN A 207 -8.87 3.91 -11.02
C ASN A 207 -8.22 3.69 -12.39
N VAL A 208 -8.55 2.57 -13.03
CA VAL A 208 -7.98 2.14 -14.32
C VAL A 208 -8.14 3.19 -15.41
N ALA A 209 -9.31 3.87 -15.48
CA ALA A 209 -9.56 4.88 -16.49
C ALA A 209 -8.62 6.09 -16.30
N THR A 210 -8.43 6.53 -15.07
CA THR A 210 -7.51 7.62 -14.74
C THR A 210 -6.06 7.26 -15.09
N GLU A 211 -5.63 6.04 -14.74
CA GLU A 211 -4.26 5.58 -15.03
C GLU A 211 -4.01 5.43 -16.54
N MET A 212 -5.01 5.00 -17.32
CA MET A 212 -4.91 5.00 -18.78
C MET A 212 -4.73 6.41 -19.37
N VAL A 213 -5.46 7.41 -18.85
CA VAL A 213 -5.29 8.80 -19.27
C VAL A 213 -3.89 9.32 -18.89
N ASN A 214 -3.42 9.03 -17.70
CA ASN A 214 -2.08 9.37 -17.24
C ASN A 214 -1.00 8.76 -18.14
N LEU A 215 -1.15 7.49 -18.51
CA LEU A 215 -0.24 6.78 -19.41
C LEU A 215 -0.21 7.42 -20.80
N ILE A 216 -1.39 7.72 -21.39
CA ILE A 216 -1.49 8.40 -22.70
C ILE A 216 -0.83 9.78 -22.62
N THR A 217 -1.04 10.52 -21.55
CA THR A 217 -0.44 11.84 -21.34
C THR A 217 1.09 11.76 -21.26
N ALA A 218 1.61 10.79 -20.50
CA ALA A 218 3.03 10.54 -20.38
C ALA A 218 3.66 10.11 -21.72
N GLN A 219 2.98 9.24 -22.48
CA GLN A 219 3.41 8.82 -23.81
C GLN A 219 3.48 10.00 -24.76
N ARG A 220 2.46 10.86 -24.79
CA ARG A 220 2.46 12.06 -25.65
C ARG A 220 3.55 13.06 -25.26
N ALA A 221 3.83 13.22 -23.96
CA ALA A 221 4.93 14.05 -23.50
C ALA A 221 6.29 13.51 -24.00
N TYR A 222 6.49 12.19 -23.92
CA TYR A 222 7.69 11.54 -24.45
C TYR A 222 7.83 11.73 -25.98
N GLU A 223 6.75 11.53 -26.73
CA GLU A 223 6.73 11.74 -28.18
C GLU A 223 7.08 13.19 -28.56
N LEU A 224 6.55 14.17 -27.83
CA LEU A 224 6.86 15.59 -28.03
C LEU A 224 8.33 15.90 -27.76
N CYS A 225 8.90 15.37 -26.69
CA CYS A 225 10.33 15.52 -26.36
C CYS A 225 11.21 14.89 -27.45
N SER A 226 10.88 13.68 -27.89
CA SER A 226 11.60 13.00 -28.97
C SER A 226 11.54 13.78 -30.28
N LYS A 227 10.36 14.30 -30.61
CA LYS A 227 10.16 15.14 -31.82
C LYS A 227 10.94 16.46 -31.75
N ALA A 228 11.02 17.06 -30.56
CA ALA A 228 11.82 18.28 -30.37
C ALA A 228 13.31 18.02 -30.61
N ILE A 229 13.84 16.88 -30.14
CA ILE A 229 15.24 16.48 -30.39
C ILE A 229 15.49 16.25 -31.88
N THR A 230 14.64 15.46 -32.54
CA THR A 230 14.80 15.18 -33.98
C THR A 230 14.67 16.44 -34.84
N THR A 231 13.79 17.37 -34.44
CA THR A 231 13.66 18.68 -35.12
C THR A 231 14.93 19.53 -34.92
N SER A 232 15.49 19.52 -33.72
CA SER A 232 16.75 20.22 -33.44
C SER A 232 17.91 19.65 -34.27
N ASP A 233 17.99 18.31 -34.37
CA ASP A 233 19.01 17.64 -35.19
C ASP A 233 18.88 18.02 -36.67
N THR A 234 17.66 18.03 -37.23
CA THR A 234 17.42 18.43 -38.61
C THR A 234 17.75 19.90 -38.84
N MET A 235 17.48 20.80 -37.91
CA MET A 235 17.86 22.23 -38.00
C MET A 235 19.39 22.38 -37.99
N MET A 236 20.12 21.64 -37.13
CA MET A 236 21.57 21.65 -37.11
C MET A 236 22.17 21.08 -38.41
N GLU A 237 21.60 20.04 -38.99
CA GLU A 237 21.99 19.49 -40.27
C GLU A 237 21.81 20.51 -41.40
N GLN A 238 20.66 21.18 -41.46
CA GLN A 238 20.41 22.22 -42.43
C GLN A 238 21.38 23.41 -42.30
N ALA A 239 21.62 23.85 -41.06
CA ALA A 239 22.58 24.90 -40.77
C ALA A 239 24.02 24.54 -41.23
N ASN A 240 24.42 23.26 -41.06
CA ASN A 240 25.71 22.79 -41.53
C ASN A 240 25.81 22.68 -43.04
N ASN A 241 24.70 22.31 -43.70
CA ASN A 241 24.63 22.23 -45.17
C ASN A 241 24.63 23.59 -45.84
N LEU A 242 24.13 24.65 -45.18
CA LEU A 242 24.18 26.03 -45.67
C LEU A 242 25.58 26.65 -45.62
N LYS A 243 26.50 26.05 -44.89
CA LYS A 243 27.88 26.52 -44.76
C LYS A 243 28.84 25.92 -45.83
N ARG A 244 28.32 25.07 -46.72
CA ARG A 244 29.00 24.59 -47.92
C ARG A 244 28.52 25.39 -49.10
#